data_87d16acd43f9146e88e5cf366fe47078
#
_entry.id   87d16acd43f9146e88e5cf366fe47078
#
_cell.length_a   1.000
_cell.length_b   1.000
_cell.length_c   1.000
_cell.angle_alpha   90.00
_cell.angle_beta   90.00
_cell.angle_gamma   90.00
#
_symmetry.space_group_name_H-M   'P 1'
#
loop_
_entity.id
_entity.type
_entity.pdbx_description
1 polymer ?
#
loop_
_entity_poly.entity_id
_entity_poly.type
_entity_poly.pdbx_seq_one_letter_code
_entity_poly.pdbx_strand_id
1 'polypeptide(L)'
;TTVTENVTSLAGVPSWFLVLLKHILKETGKNDIHEIWPNLELFIHGGINFTPYREQYRSICSKGLNFMETYNASEGFFAIQTDPMDSGLQLMLDYGVFYEFVPLSEMGTPFPKSYSIAEVDMHTDYAMVITTNGGLWRYMIGDTVRFTSLNPHKVIITGRTKHYINAFGEELMEHNADAAIAS
;
A
#
# COMPACT_ATOMS: atom_id res chain seq x y z
N THR A 1 -14.53 2.75 23.02
CA THR A 1 -13.89 3.74 23.90
C THR A 1 -13.50 5.02 23.18
N THR A 2 -13.17 4.97 21.88
CA THR A 2 -12.74 6.15 21.10
C THR A 2 -13.89 7.01 20.55
N VAL A 3 -15.14 6.57 20.68
CA VAL A 3 -16.34 7.29 20.17
C VAL A 3 -16.49 8.69 20.79
N THR A 4 -16.02 8.88 22.00
CA THR A 4 -16.04 10.16 22.73
C THR A 4 -14.81 11.04 22.50
N GLU A 5 -13.83 10.54 21.75
CA GLU A 5 -12.58 11.26 21.47
C GLU A 5 -12.73 12.17 20.23
N ASN A 6 -11.93 13.22 20.19
CA ASN A 6 -11.84 14.07 19.01
C ASN A 6 -10.88 13.45 17.97
N VAL A 7 -11.40 12.49 17.19
CA VAL A 7 -10.62 11.83 16.14
C VAL A 7 -10.60 12.71 14.90
N THR A 8 -9.38 13.05 14.44
CA THR A 8 -9.15 13.88 13.24
C THR A 8 -8.56 13.09 12.08
N SER A 9 -7.89 11.97 12.38
CA SER A 9 -7.31 11.10 11.36
C SER A 9 -7.39 9.63 11.75
N LEU A 10 -7.42 8.77 10.75
CA LEU A 10 -7.37 7.32 10.88
C LEU A 10 -6.21 6.79 10.05
N ALA A 11 -5.63 5.66 10.46
CA ALA A 11 -4.61 4.97 9.67
C ALA A 11 -4.81 3.46 9.73
N GLY A 12 -4.72 2.79 8.59
CA GLY A 12 -4.78 1.33 8.52
C GLY A 12 -5.21 0.75 7.18
N VAL A 13 -5.43 -0.57 7.18
CA VAL A 13 -5.83 -1.31 5.97
C VAL A 13 -7.30 -1.00 5.64
N PRO A 14 -7.61 -0.58 4.41
CA PRO A 14 -8.95 -0.11 4.02
C PRO A 14 -10.08 -1.11 4.29
N SER A 15 -9.88 -2.37 3.95
CA SER A 15 -10.91 -3.40 4.15
C SER A 15 -11.28 -3.58 5.63
N TRP A 16 -10.29 -3.62 6.50
CA TRP A 16 -10.52 -3.84 7.94
C TRP A 16 -11.13 -2.61 8.61
N PHE A 17 -10.63 -1.42 8.26
CA PHE A 17 -11.20 -0.18 8.79
C PHE A 17 -12.64 0.02 8.36
N LEU A 18 -13.00 -0.35 7.12
CA LEU A 18 -14.39 -0.26 6.66
C LEU A 18 -15.34 -1.13 7.50
N VAL A 19 -14.90 -2.35 7.87
CA VAL A 19 -15.66 -3.23 8.77
C VAL A 19 -15.81 -2.58 10.15
N LEU A 20 -14.72 -2.04 10.70
CA LEU A 20 -14.72 -1.34 11.99
C LEU A 20 -15.67 -0.14 11.96
N LEU A 21 -15.60 0.73 10.95
CA LEU A 21 -16.43 1.91 10.82
C LEU A 21 -17.92 1.54 10.70
N LYS A 22 -18.26 0.53 9.89
CA LYS A 22 -19.63 0.02 9.78
C LYS A 22 -20.13 -0.55 11.12
N HIS A 23 -19.27 -1.21 11.88
CA HIS A 23 -19.62 -1.70 13.21
C HIS A 23 -19.89 -0.54 14.20
N ILE A 24 -19.04 0.49 14.21
CA ILE A 24 -19.23 1.69 15.03
C ILE A 24 -20.56 2.39 14.70
N LEU A 25 -20.87 2.57 13.42
CA LEU A 25 -22.14 3.14 12.97
C LEU A 25 -23.34 2.34 13.49
N LYS A 26 -23.27 1.01 13.37
CA LYS A 26 -24.33 0.11 13.87
C LYS A 26 -24.51 0.23 15.40
N GLU A 27 -23.43 0.19 16.17
CA GLU A 27 -23.47 0.26 17.65
C GLU A 27 -23.95 1.63 18.16
N THR A 28 -23.65 2.70 17.43
CA THR A 28 -24.05 4.06 17.79
C THR A 28 -25.43 4.46 17.24
N GLY A 29 -26.01 3.65 16.36
CA GLY A 29 -27.27 3.98 15.66
C GLY A 29 -27.13 5.16 14.70
N LYS A 30 -25.91 5.47 14.24
CA LYS A 30 -25.60 6.55 13.31
C LYS A 30 -25.45 6.03 11.88
N ASN A 31 -25.60 6.93 10.91
CA ASN A 31 -25.46 6.61 9.49
C ASN A 31 -24.22 7.25 8.86
N ASP A 32 -23.60 8.19 9.55
CA ASP A 32 -22.44 8.93 9.07
C ASP A 32 -21.36 9.01 10.15
N ILE A 33 -20.12 8.78 9.78
CA ILE A 33 -18.97 8.82 10.69
C ILE A 33 -18.73 10.23 11.24
N HIS A 34 -19.05 11.28 10.49
CA HIS A 34 -18.92 12.65 10.98
C HIS A 34 -19.99 13.03 12.04
N GLU A 35 -21.02 12.23 12.25
CA GLU A 35 -21.91 12.37 13.40
C GLU A 35 -21.24 11.91 14.71
N ILE A 36 -20.21 11.06 14.58
CA ILE A 36 -19.44 10.52 15.70
C ILE A 36 -18.16 11.31 15.88
N TRP A 37 -17.41 11.50 14.79
CA TRP A 37 -16.15 12.25 14.75
C TRP A 37 -16.26 13.43 13.78
N PRO A 38 -16.83 14.56 14.24
CA PRO A 38 -17.14 15.70 13.36
C PRO A 38 -15.92 16.38 12.75
N ASN A 39 -14.73 16.14 13.29
CA ASN A 39 -13.45 16.70 12.86
C ASN A 39 -12.57 15.67 12.13
N LEU A 40 -13.12 14.54 11.73
CA LEU A 40 -12.37 13.55 10.94
C LEU A 40 -12.12 14.09 9.53
N GLU A 41 -10.85 14.22 9.14
CA GLU A 41 -10.42 14.85 7.89
C GLU A 41 -9.60 13.93 6.99
N LEU A 42 -8.89 12.94 7.58
CA LEU A 42 -7.86 12.18 6.87
C LEU A 42 -7.95 10.68 7.19
N PHE A 43 -7.85 9.86 6.15
CA PHE A 43 -7.57 8.44 6.26
C PHE A 43 -6.27 8.09 5.54
N ILE A 44 -5.26 7.69 6.32
CA ILE A 44 -3.98 7.20 5.82
C ILE A 44 -4.13 5.69 5.63
N HIS A 45 -3.88 5.20 4.42
CA HIS A 45 -4.08 3.80 4.09
C HIS A 45 -2.89 3.20 3.34
N GLY A 46 -2.83 1.88 3.32
CA GLY A 46 -1.81 1.12 2.58
C GLY A 46 -2.09 -0.38 2.64
N GLY A 47 -1.19 -1.16 2.10
CA GLY A 47 -1.21 -2.62 2.13
C GLY A 47 -2.11 -3.29 1.08
N ILE A 48 -3.13 -2.62 0.57
CA ILE A 48 -4.02 -3.11 -0.49
C ILE A 48 -4.47 -1.98 -1.41
N ASN A 49 -4.89 -2.32 -2.63
CA ASN A 49 -5.48 -1.36 -3.55
C ASN A 49 -6.74 -0.72 -2.95
N PHE A 50 -6.76 0.60 -2.82
CA PHE A 50 -7.84 1.35 -2.20
C PHE A 50 -9.05 1.57 -3.13
N THR A 51 -8.86 1.54 -4.44
CA THR A 51 -9.90 1.88 -5.42
C THR A 51 -11.24 1.21 -5.19
N PRO A 52 -11.34 -0.11 -4.88
CA PRO A 52 -12.62 -0.78 -4.64
C PRO A 52 -13.37 -0.30 -3.40
N TYR A 53 -12.68 0.34 -2.47
CA TYR A 53 -13.24 0.75 -1.17
C TYR A 53 -13.66 2.23 -1.16
N ARG A 54 -13.12 3.05 -2.05
CA ARG A 54 -13.28 4.52 -2.06
C ARG A 54 -14.74 4.98 -1.96
N GLU A 55 -15.62 4.42 -2.77
CA GLU A 55 -17.04 4.81 -2.77
C GLU A 55 -17.76 4.38 -1.49
N GLN A 56 -17.38 3.27 -0.89
CA GLN A 56 -17.94 2.82 0.38
C GLN A 56 -17.54 3.76 1.53
N TYR A 57 -16.30 4.27 1.54
CA TYR A 57 -15.88 5.31 2.50
C TYR A 57 -16.65 6.61 2.27
N ARG A 58 -16.80 7.04 1.03
CA ARG A 58 -17.55 8.25 0.69
C ARG A 58 -19.02 8.17 1.13
N SER A 59 -19.62 7.00 1.04
CA SER A 59 -21.03 6.81 1.42
C SER A 59 -21.31 6.93 2.93
N ILE A 60 -20.27 6.81 3.76
CA ILE A 60 -20.39 6.89 5.22
C ILE A 60 -19.67 8.12 5.81
N CYS A 61 -19.15 9.01 4.97
CA CYS A 61 -18.40 10.21 5.34
C CYS A 61 -18.93 11.43 4.56
N SER A 62 -20.04 12.03 5.01
CA SER A 62 -20.76 13.07 4.28
C SER A 62 -19.99 14.36 4.04
N LYS A 63 -19.10 14.75 4.97
CA LYS A 63 -18.27 15.97 4.83
C LYS A 63 -17.10 15.80 3.88
N GLY A 64 -16.93 14.61 3.32
CA GLY A 64 -15.74 14.24 2.58
C GLY A 64 -14.60 13.81 3.51
N LEU A 65 -13.75 12.93 3.00
CA LEU A 65 -12.58 12.41 3.70
C LEU A 65 -11.42 12.43 2.71
N ASN A 66 -10.30 13.02 3.13
CA ASN A 66 -9.06 12.96 2.36
C ASN A 66 -8.42 11.59 2.53
N PHE A 67 -7.87 11.06 1.45
CA PHE A 67 -7.19 9.78 1.44
C PHE A 67 -5.73 10.00 1.10
N MET A 68 -4.84 9.36 1.85
CA MET A 68 -3.40 9.41 1.61
C MET A 68 -2.85 8.00 1.66
N GLU A 69 -2.19 7.60 0.59
CA GLU A 69 -1.61 6.26 0.47
C GLU A 69 -0.18 6.23 1.01
N THR A 70 0.16 5.12 1.71
CA THR A 70 1.51 4.82 2.15
C THR A 70 1.92 3.44 1.63
N TYR A 71 3.20 3.31 1.31
CA TYR A 71 3.82 2.05 0.99
C TYR A 71 4.78 1.63 2.10
N ASN A 72 4.30 0.72 2.91
CA ASN A 72 5.05 0.15 4.03
C ASN A 72 4.81 -1.35 4.12
N ALA A 73 5.78 -2.05 4.68
CA ALA A 73 5.74 -3.47 5.01
C ALA A 73 6.43 -3.70 6.36
N SER A 74 6.48 -4.95 6.81
CA SER A 74 7.22 -5.32 8.03
C SER A 74 8.71 -4.97 7.92
N GLU A 75 9.24 -4.95 6.69
CA GLU A 75 10.63 -4.68 6.36
C GLU A 75 10.99 -3.19 6.40
N GLY A 76 10.01 -2.29 6.30
CA GLY A 76 10.27 -0.85 6.32
C GLY A 76 9.15 0.02 5.80
N PHE A 77 9.38 1.34 5.89
CA PHE A 77 8.53 2.36 5.30
C PHE A 77 9.21 2.88 4.03
N PHE A 78 8.57 2.72 2.87
CA PHE A 78 9.22 2.92 1.58
C PHE A 78 8.78 4.19 0.87
N ALA A 79 7.48 4.47 0.85
CA ALA A 79 6.97 5.62 0.10
C ALA A 79 5.66 6.16 0.71
N ILE A 80 5.36 7.42 0.37
CA ILE A 80 4.13 8.10 0.80
C ILE A 80 3.59 8.96 -0.33
N GLN A 81 2.28 9.04 -0.45
CA GLN A 81 1.60 10.01 -1.30
C GLN A 81 1.82 11.42 -0.73
N THR A 82 2.35 12.32 -1.53
CA THR A 82 2.65 13.71 -1.12
C THR A 82 1.68 14.73 -1.74
N ASP A 83 0.91 14.29 -2.74
CA ASP A 83 -0.11 15.10 -3.41
C ASP A 83 -1.38 14.25 -3.56
N PRO A 84 -2.53 14.67 -3.00
CA PRO A 84 -3.80 13.93 -3.13
C PRO A 84 -4.29 13.76 -4.57
N MET A 85 -3.80 14.59 -5.50
CA MET A 85 -4.16 14.55 -6.93
C MET A 85 -3.20 13.68 -7.75
N ASP A 86 -2.08 13.24 -7.17
CA ASP A 86 -1.08 12.39 -7.81
C ASP A 86 -1.06 11.02 -7.13
N SER A 87 -1.27 9.96 -7.89
CA SER A 87 -1.21 8.58 -7.40
C SER A 87 0.22 8.07 -7.17
N GLY A 88 1.23 8.81 -7.60
CA GLY A 88 2.63 8.46 -7.38
C GLY A 88 3.03 8.66 -5.92
N LEU A 89 3.60 7.61 -5.33
CA LEU A 89 4.12 7.63 -3.97
C LEU A 89 5.58 8.05 -3.99
N GLN A 90 5.91 9.12 -3.28
CA GLN A 90 7.30 9.60 -3.17
C GLN A 90 8.13 8.61 -2.37
N LEU A 91 9.21 8.12 -2.98
CA LEU A 91 10.13 7.17 -2.37
C LEU A 91 10.98 7.86 -1.29
N MET A 92 11.06 7.25 -0.11
CA MET A 92 11.83 7.74 1.04
C MET A 92 13.28 7.27 0.94
N LEU A 93 14.14 8.09 0.36
CA LEU A 93 15.55 7.74 0.09
C LEU A 93 16.47 7.94 1.30
N ASP A 94 16.02 8.66 2.32
CA ASP A 94 16.78 9.05 3.51
C ASP A 94 16.38 8.29 4.80
N TYR A 95 15.55 7.25 4.67
CA TYR A 95 15.06 6.46 5.80
C TYR A 95 15.93 5.24 6.15
N GLY A 96 17.19 5.24 5.68
CA GLY A 96 18.16 4.17 5.99
C GLY A 96 17.91 2.87 5.20
N VAL A 97 17.17 2.97 4.10
CA VAL A 97 16.95 1.87 3.15
C VAL A 97 17.73 2.17 1.88
N PHE A 98 18.58 1.25 1.49
CA PHE A 98 19.23 1.26 0.17
C PHE A 98 18.41 0.43 -0.79
N TYR A 99 18.03 1.03 -1.92
CA TYR A 99 17.16 0.43 -2.91
C TYR A 99 17.94 -0.02 -4.15
N GLU A 100 17.61 -1.21 -4.63
CA GLU A 100 17.98 -1.73 -5.93
C GLU A 100 16.72 -2.16 -6.68
N PHE A 101 16.73 -2.07 -7.99
CA PHE A 101 15.58 -2.31 -8.86
C PHE A 101 15.95 -3.32 -9.93
N VAL A 102 15.29 -4.49 -9.93
CA VAL A 102 15.52 -5.55 -10.91
C VAL A 102 14.36 -5.52 -11.92
N PRO A 103 14.60 -5.26 -13.21
CA PRO A 103 13.55 -5.32 -14.23
C PRO A 103 12.84 -6.68 -14.21
N LEU A 104 11.53 -6.69 -14.38
CA LEU A 104 10.77 -7.96 -14.41
C LEU A 104 11.24 -8.87 -15.55
N SER A 105 11.75 -8.32 -16.64
CA SER A 105 12.32 -9.08 -17.76
C SER A 105 13.60 -9.85 -17.38
N GLU A 106 14.29 -9.44 -16.32
CA GLU A 106 15.50 -10.09 -15.82
C GLU A 106 15.19 -11.15 -14.75
N MET A 107 13.96 -11.17 -14.24
CA MET A 107 13.54 -12.12 -13.21
C MET A 107 13.63 -13.55 -13.72
N GLY A 108 14.23 -14.43 -12.91
CA GLY A 108 14.44 -15.82 -13.29
C GLY A 108 15.72 -16.09 -14.07
N THR A 109 16.48 -15.07 -14.45
CA THR A 109 17.83 -15.28 -15.00
C THR A 109 18.80 -15.65 -13.86
N PRO A 110 19.91 -16.39 -14.16
CA PRO A 110 20.88 -16.78 -13.13
C PRO A 110 21.57 -15.58 -12.43
N PHE A 111 21.73 -14.47 -13.15
CA PHE A 111 22.37 -13.24 -12.66
C PHE A 111 21.58 -12.01 -13.14
N PRO A 112 20.42 -11.73 -12.51
CA PRO A 112 19.59 -10.61 -12.92
C PRO A 112 20.34 -9.29 -12.67
N LYS A 113 20.33 -8.40 -13.66
CA LYS A 113 20.88 -7.06 -13.51
C LYS A 113 20.01 -6.26 -12.57
N SER A 114 20.62 -5.61 -11.58
CA SER A 114 19.97 -4.63 -10.73
C SER A 114 20.42 -3.22 -11.06
N TYR A 115 19.53 -2.27 -10.87
CA TYR A 115 19.74 -0.84 -11.12
C TYR A 115 19.67 -0.08 -9.81
N SER A 116 20.53 0.90 -9.66
CA SER A 116 20.41 1.89 -8.59
C SER A 116 19.30 2.89 -8.90
N ILE A 117 18.93 3.72 -7.93
CA ILE A 117 17.92 4.78 -8.10
C ILE A 117 18.29 5.80 -9.21
N ALA A 118 19.58 5.96 -9.51
CA ALA A 118 20.06 6.86 -10.55
C ALA A 118 19.95 6.28 -11.98
N GLU A 119 19.68 5.00 -12.12
CA GLU A 119 19.70 4.27 -13.39
C GLU A 119 18.31 3.79 -13.84
N VAL A 120 17.29 3.98 -13.01
CA VAL A 120 15.90 3.56 -13.32
C VAL A 120 15.25 4.45 -14.37
N ASP A 121 14.23 3.92 -15.03
CA ASP A 121 13.38 4.66 -15.97
C ASP A 121 11.88 4.53 -15.61
N MET A 122 11.03 5.28 -16.32
CA MET A 122 9.58 5.33 -16.08
C MET A 122 8.77 4.32 -16.91
N HIS A 123 9.43 3.50 -17.73
CA HIS A 123 8.77 2.59 -18.67
C HIS A 123 8.86 1.13 -18.25
N THR A 124 9.70 0.85 -17.26
CA THR A 124 10.05 -0.50 -16.80
C THR A 124 9.34 -0.81 -15.48
N ASP A 125 8.78 -2.02 -15.37
CA ASP A 125 8.36 -2.59 -14.10
C ASP A 125 9.55 -3.26 -13.43
N TYR A 126 9.75 -2.93 -12.15
CA TYR A 126 10.88 -3.41 -11.37
C TYR A 126 10.41 -4.21 -10.16
N ALA A 127 11.06 -5.32 -9.87
CA ALA A 127 11.05 -5.91 -8.55
C ALA A 127 11.94 -5.09 -7.61
N MET A 128 11.40 -4.70 -6.46
CA MET A 128 12.15 -3.89 -5.49
C MET A 128 12.96 -4.78 -4.57
N VAL A 129 14.25 -4.46 -4.44
CA VAL A 129 15.22 -5.11 -3.56
C VAL A 129 15.74 -4.08 -2.58
N ILE A 130 15.81 -4.44 -1.31
CA ILE A 130 16.23 -3.53 -0.25
C ILE A 130 17.43 -4.07 0.54
N THR A 131 18.26 -3.15 1.00
CA THR A 131 19.24 -3.39 2.05
C THR A 131 18.99 -2.40 3.18
N THR A 132 18.88 -2.89 4.41
CA THR A 132 18.54 -2.07 5.57
C THR A 132 19.61 -2.19 6.66
N ASN A 133 19.68 -1.16 7.52
CA ASN A 133 20.53 -1.19 8.71
C ASN A 133 20.02 -2.20 9.78
N GLY A 134 18.78 -2.69 9.65
CA GLY A 134 18.21 -3.75 10.48
C GLY A 134 18.69 -5.17 10.12
N GLY A 135 19.57 -5.32 9.12
CA GLY A 135 20.20 -6.59 8.77
C GLY A 135 19.62 -7.32 7.56
N LEU A 136 18.71 -6.70 6.81
CA LEU A 136 18.31 -7.23 5.49
C LEU A 136 19.37 -6.85 4.45
N TRP A 137 19.88 -7.85 3.75
CA TRP A 137 20.89 -7.67 2.72
C TRP A 137 20.35 -8.13 1.37
N ARG A 138 20.18 -7.19 0.43
CA ARG A 138 19.63 -7.44 -0.91
C ARG A 138 18.37 -8.30 -0.87
N TYR A 139 17.48 -7.95 0.05
CA TYR A 139 16.22 -8.67 0.29
C TYR A 139 15.18 -8.25 -0.74
N MET A 140 14.62 -9.23 -1.46
CA MET A 140 13.54 -9.01 -2.41
C MET A 140 12.21 -9.04 -1.65
N ILE A 141 11.53 -7.90 -1.57
CA ILE A 141 10.27 -7.76 -0.82
C ILE A 141 9.13 -8.55 -1.47
N GLY A 142 9.24 -8.77 -2.78
CA GLY A 142 8.23 -9.44 -3.56
C GLY A 142 7.25 -8.50 -4.27
N ASP A 143 7.30 -7.21 -4.00
CA ASP A 143 6.48 -6.21 -4.69
C ASP A 143 7.16 -5.72 -5.98
N THR A 144 6.31 -5.33 -6.94
CA THR A 144 6.74 -4.70 -8.18
C THR A 144 6.28 -3.26 -8.24
N VAL A 145 7.16 -2.40 -8.72
CA VAL A 145 6.92 -0.96 -8.82
C VAL A 145 7.26 -0.43 -10.20
N ARG A 146 6.61 0.67 -10.59
CA ARG A 146 6.97 1.47 -11.75
C ARG A 146 7.15 2.91 -11.33
N PHE A 147 8.19 3.57 -11.85
CA PHE A 147 8.40 4.99 -11.60
C PHE A 147 7.41 5.83 -12.40
N THR A 148 6.80 6.81 -11.74
CA THR A 148 5.92 7.82 -12.35
C THR A 148 6.61 9.18 -12.44
N SER A 149 7.70 9.37 -11.67
CA SER A 149 8.57 10.55 -11.70
C SER A 149 9.97 10.17 -11.25
N LEU A 150 10.97 10.84 -11.81
CA LEU A 150 12.37 10.69 -11.41
C LEU A 150 12.91 11.88 -10.61
N ASN A 151 12.11 12.97 -10.48
CA ASN A 151 12.49 14.12 -9.67
C ASN A 151 11.22 14.85 -9.13
N PRO A 152 10.81 14.65 -7.88
CA PRO A 152 11.30 13.60 -6.97
C PRO A 152 10.96 12.20 -7.51
N HIS A 153 11.68 11.19 -7.03
CA HIS A 153 11.37 9.80 -7.39
C HIS A 153 10.02 9.39 -6.80
N LYS A 154 9.07 9.07 -7.67
CA LYS A 154 7.75 8.58 -7.29
C LYS A 154 7.49 7.24 -7.95
N VAL A 155 6.84 6.35 -7.23
CA VAL A 155 6.50 5.00 -7.71
C VAL A 155 5.02 4.72 -7.53
N ILE A 156 4.50 3.82 -8.34
CA ILE A 156 3.24 3.10 -8.10
C ILE A 156 3.55 1.62 -7.91
N ILE A 157 2.77 0.95 -7.08
CA ILE A 157 2.85 -0.50 -6.91
C ILE A 157 2.09 -1.12 -8.08
N THR A 158 2.76 -1.96 -8.88
CA THR A 158 2.18 -2.59 -10.07
C THR A 158 1.74 -4.03 -9.82
N GLY A 159 2.18 -4.63 -8.70
CA GLY A 159 1.80 -5.99 -8.34
C GLY A 159 2.87 -6.67 -7.48
N ARG A 160 2.98 -7.98 -7.64
CA ARG A 160 3.97 -8.81 -6.93
C ARG A 160 4.73 -9.70 -7.91
N THR A 161 5.97 -10.04 -7.54
CA THR A 161 6.83 -10.96 -8.32
C THR A 161 6.30 -12.38 -8.35
N LYS A 162 5.46 -12.74 -7.38
CA LYS A 162 4.70 -14.00 -7.33
C LYS A 162 3.23 -13.65 -7.12
N HIS A 163 2.35 -14.34 -7.83
CA HIS A 163 0.92 -14.16 -7.65
C HIS A 163 0.46 -14.87 -6.37
N TYR A 164 -0.14 -14.10 -5.47
CA TYR A 164 -0.80 -14.62 -4.28
C TYR A 164 -2.28 -14.23 -4.33
N ILE A 165 -3.14 -15.13 -3.92
CA ILE A 165 -4.52 -14.82 -3.59
C ILE A 165 -4.55 -14.48 -2.11
N ASN A 166 -4.81 -13.21 -1.79
CA ASN A 166 -4.98 -12.80 -0.39
C ASN A 166 -6.43 -13.03 0.02
N ALA A 167 -6.67 -14.16 0.70
CA ALA A 167 -7.96 -14.45 1.30
C ALA A 167 -7.85 -14.27 2.82
N PHE A 168 -8.59 -13.30 3.36
CA PHE A 168 -8.67 -13.03 4.81
C PHE A 168 -7.34 -12.69 5.52
N GLY A 169 -6.39 -12.10 4.80
CA GLY A 169 -5.08 -11.72 5.35
C GLY A 169 -4.03 -12.84 5.31
N GLU A 170 -4.36 -14.00 4.75
CA GLU A 170 -3.39 -15.07 4.45
C GLU A 170 -3.05 -15.06 2.96
N GLU A 171 -1.76 -15.14 2.65
CA GLU A 171 -1.27 -15.20 1.28
C GLU A 171 -1.33 -16.65 0.78
N LEU A 172 -2.33 -16.95 -0.04
CA LEU A 172 -2.41 -18.23 -0.75
C LEU A 172 -1.68 -18.09 -2.09
N MET A 173 -0.74 -18.99 -2.35
CA MET A 173 -0.10 -19.09 -3.65
C MET A 173 -1.13 -19.53 -4.69
N GLU A 174 -1.06 -18.96 -5.91
CA GLU A 174 -1.94 -19.29 -7.03
C GLU A 174 -2.02 -20.80 -7.26
N HIS A 175 -0.89 -21.53 -7.21
CA HIS A 175 -0.85 -22.98 -7.35
C HIS A 175 -1.62 -23.74 -6.26
N ASN A 176 -1.78 -23.18 -5.05
CA ASN A 176 -2.59 -23.79 -3.99
C ASN A 176 -4.08 -23.66 -4.29
N ALA A 177 -4.50 -22.52 -4.89
CA ALA A 177 -5.86 -22.34 -5.35
C ALA A 177 -6.18 -23.26 -6.54
N ASP A 178 -5.25 -23.37 -7.50
CA ASP A 178 -5.40 -24.29 -8.64
C ASP A 178 -5.49 -25.75 -8.20
N ALA A 179 -4.65 -26.16 -7.23
CA ALA A 179 -4.71 -27.50 -6.66
C ALA A 179 -6.02 -27.78 -5.92
N ALA A 180 -6.59 -26.78 -5.23
CA ALA A 180 -7.86 -26.91 -4.53
C ALA A 180 -9.06 -26.95 -5.49
N ILE A 181 -8.97 -26.30 -6.66
CA ILE A 181 -10.01 -26.33 -7.69
C ILE A 181 -9.96 -27.66 -8.48
N ALA A 182 -8.77 -28.24 -8.62
CA ALA A 182 -8.56 -29.50 -9.35
C ALA A 182 -8.86 -30.79 -8.53
N SER A 183 -9.10 -30.67 -7.22
CA SER A 183 -9.43 -31.74 -6.30
C SER A 183 -10.94 -31.87 -6.13
#